data_2bbe344fa037ab3704caa0323ca43895
#
_entry.id   2bbe344fa037ab3704caa0323ca43895
#
_cell.length_a   1.000
_cell.length_b   1.000
_cell.length_c   1.000
_cell.angle_alpha   90.00
_cell.angle_beta   90.00
_cell.angle_gamma   90.00
#
_symmetry.space_group_name_H-M   'P 1'
#
loop_
_entity.id
_entity.type
_entity.pdbx_description
1 polymer ?
#
loop_
_entity_poly.entity_id
_entity_poly.type
_entity_poly.pdbx_seq_one_letter_code
_entity_poly.pdbx_strand_id
1 'polypeptide(L)'
;MPNRIALTFDDGPNTTITPQVLDLLEEHGIVASFFLIAQNITPESARQARRAFDMGCSIENHSVTHREMNVLPPEEIREEIRVCTEKVTEITGVPPRFFRPPYIALSPALFDAVDSLYFISGSGCEDWVPEVPADVRARRVLGNAKDGEIVLLHDMPGNTATVEALKTIIPELKSRGFTFCTVPQIFAECGVTPVRGRIYSNVYQES
;
A
#
# COMPACT_ATOMS: atom_id res chain seq x y z
N MET A 1 1.25 -16.72 -18.82
CA MET A 1 1.67 -16.53 -17.41
C MET A 1 0.44 -16.08 -16.64
N PRO A 2 0.28 -16.40 -15.35
CA PRO A 2 -0.87 -15.88 -14.59
C PRO A 2 -0.78 -14.35 -14.49
N ASN A 3 -1.92 -13.67 -14.54
CA ASN A 3 -2.00 -12.25 -14.26
C ASN A 3 -1.67 -11.98 -12.78
N ARG A 4 -0.87 -10.98 -12.48
CA ARG A 4 -0.46 -10.61 -11.12
C ARG A 4 -1.08 -9.29 -10.72
N ILE A 5 -1.43 -9.16 -9.44
CA ILE A 5 -2.01 -7.95 -8.88
C ILE A 5 -1.49 -7.75 -7.45
N ALA A 6 -1.23 -6.50 -7.08
CA ALA A 6 -0.89 -6.14 -5.71
C ALA A 6 -2.03 -5.30 -5.10
N LEU A 7 -2.70 -5.84 -4.08
CA LEU A 7 -3.55 -5.02 -3.22
C LEU A 7 -2.65 -4.24 -2.25
N THR A 8 -2.89 -2.95 -2.11
CA THR A 8 -2.13 -2.11 -1.20
C THR A 8 -3.05 -1.27 -0.34
N PHE A 9 -2.67 -1.05 0.92
CA PHE A 9 -3.47 -0.35 1.91
C PHE A 9 -2.66 0.76 2.56
N ASP A 10 -3.20 1.98 2.56
CA ASP A 10 -2.60 3.17 3.15
C ASP A 10 -3.26 3.53 4.48
N ASP A 11 -2.61 4.41 5.24
CA ASP A 11 -3.09 5.05 6.47
C ASP A 11 -3.16 4.17 7.72
N GLY A 12 -2.84 2.88 7.60
CA GLY A 12 -2.66 2.01 8.77
C GLY A 12 -1.38 2.34 9.57
N PRO A 13 -1.10 1.55 10.64
CA PRO A 13 -1.94 0.50 11.17
C PRO A 13 -2.96 1.03 12.18
N ASN A 14 -4.05 0.30 12.39
CA ASN A 14 -5.00 0.58 13.46
C ASN A 14 -5.58 -0.72 14.04
N THR A 15 -6.40 -0.59 15.09
CA THR A 15 -6.98 -1.73 15.81
C THR A 15 -8.42 -2.07 15.40
N THR A 16 -8.95 -1.41 14.38
CA THR A 16 -10.35 -1.55 13.96
C THR A 16 -10.51 -2.10 12.54
N ILE A 17 -9.88 -1.48 11.54
CA ILE A 17 -10.00 -1.86 10.13
C ILE A 17 -8.85 -2.77 9.71
N THR A 18 -7.60 -2.45 10.08
CA THR A 18 -6.45 -3.30 9.74
C THR A 18 -6.67 -4.78 10.09
N PRO A 19 -7.15 -5.17 11.33
CA PRO A 19 -7.39 -6.58 11.63
C PRO A 19 -8.47 -7.21 10.74
N GLN A 20 -9.53 -6.49 10.36
CA GLN A 20 -10.57 -7.02 9.49
C GLN A 20 -10.06 -7.28 8.06
N VAL A 21 -9.18 -6.40 7.56
CA VAL A 21 -8.48 -6.62 6.29
C VAL A 21 -7.61 -7.87 6.39
N LEU A 22 -6.81 -8.01 7.45
CA LEU A 22 -5.95 -9.17 7.66
C LEU A 22 -6.73 -10.48 7.75
N ASP A 23 -7.89 -10.49 8.42
CA ASP A 23 -8.76 -11.66 8.51
C ASP A 23 -9.21 -12.13 7.11
N LEU A 24 -9.58 -11.19 6.22
CA LEU A 24 -9.95 -11.53 4.83
C LEU A 24 -8.75 -12.03 4.01
N LEU A 25 -7.57 -11.41 4.18
CA LEU A 25 -6.36 -11.90 3.49
C LEU A 25 -6.01 -13.32 3.93
N GLU A 26 -6.09 -13.60 5.23
CA GLU A 26 -5.82 -14.92 5.82
C GLU A 26 -6.85 -15.97 5.36
N GLU A 27 -8.15 -15.64 5.39
CA GLU A 27 -9.25 -16.50 4.90
C GLU A 27 -9.03 -16.95 3.45
N HIS A 28 -8.54 -16.03 2.62
CA HIS A 28 -8.30 -16.30 1.21
C HIS A 28 -6.90 -16.81 0.90
N GLY A 29 -5.98 -16.87 1.87
CA GLY A 29 -4.59 -17.29 1.69
C GLY A 29 -3.83 -16.39 0.73
N ILE A 30 -4.01 -15.07 0.81
CA ILE A 30 -3.35 -14.08 -0.05
C ILE A 30 -2.53 -13.10 0.76
N VAL A 31 -1.64 -12.38 0.07
CA VAL A 31 -0.78 -11.33 0.65
C VAL A 31 -1.11 -9.97 0.04
N ALA A 32 -0.69 -8.90 0.73
CA ALA A 32 -0.84 -7.52 0.32
C ALA A 32 0.36 -6.68 0.78
N SER A 33 0.36 -5.38 0.47
CA SER A 33 1.33 -4.43 1.01
C SER A 33 0.63 -3.33 1.81
N PHE A 34 1.20 -2.97 2.95
CA PHE A 34 0.67 -1.93 3.84
C PHE A 34 1.64 -0.76 3.91
N PHE A 35 1.19 0.43 3.53
CA PHE A 35 1.94 1.68 3.60
C PHE A 35 1.54 2.41 4.87
N LEU A 36 2.40 2.33 5.90
CA LEU A 36 2.05 2.77 7.24
C LEU A 36 2.41 4.23 7.50
N ILE A 37 1.52 4.94 8.16
CA ILE A 37 1.79 6.24 8.78
C ILE A 37 2.42 5.99 10.16
N ALA A 38 3.64 6.46 10.38
CA ALA A 38 4.39 6.13 11.59
C ALA A 38 3.75 6.66 12.89
N GLN A 39 3.03 7.79 12.85
CA GLN A 39 2.31 8.30 14.02
C GLN A 39 1.11 7.42 14.44
N ASN A 40 0.60 6.57 13.53
CA ASN A 40 -0.48 5.62 13.82
C ASN A 40 0.03 4.34 14.50
N ILE A 41 1.36 4.18 14.60
CA ILE A 41 1.99 3.03 15.25
C ILE A 41 1.99 3.24 16.77
N THR A 42 1.03 2.63 17.43
CA THR A 42 0.95 2.46 18.89
C THR A 42 1.38 1.04 19.26
N PRO A 43 1.62 0.70 20.55
CA PRO A 43 1.89 -0.67 20.96
C PRO A 43 0.81 -1.67 20.52
N GLU A 44 -0.45 -1.25 20.45
CA GLU A 44 -1.59 -2.08 20.05
C GLU A 44 -1.65 -2.26 18.53
N SER A 45 -1.52 -1.17 17.76
CA SER A 45 -1.59 -1.21 16.29
C SER A 45 -0.33 -1.84 15.67
N ALA A 46 0.83 -1.71 16.32
CA ALA A 46 2.07 -2.38 15.92
C ALA A 46 1.91 -3.91 15.86
N ARG A 47 1.07 -4.50 16.72
CA ARG A 47 0.76 -5.93 16.69
C ARG A 47 0.07 -6.32 15.39
N GLN A 48 -0.77 -5.44 14.82
CA GLN A 48 -1.43 -5.71 13.54
C GLN A 48 -0.43 -5.60 12.38
N ALA A 49 0.46 -4.61 12.40
CA ALA A 49 1.52 -4.51 11.41
C ALA A 49 2.48 -5.73 11.50
N ARG A 50 2.79 -6.20 12.70
CA ARG A 50 3.59 -7.42 12.90
C ARG A 50 2.85 -8.66 12.37
N ARG A 51 1.54 -8.81 12.67
CA ARG A 51 0.70 -9.90 12.12
C ARG A 51 0.73 -9.89 10.59
N ALA A 52 0.53 -8.72 9.98
CA ALA A 52 0.59 -8.59 8.52
C ALA A 52 1.94 -9.10 7.97
N PHE A 53 3.05 -8.70 8.58
CA PHE A 53 4.39 -9.13 8.18
C PHE A 53 4.57 -10.65 8.35
N ASP A 54 4.13 -11.24 9.46
CA ASP A 54 4.22 -12.68 9.73
C ASP A 54 3.36 -13.51 8.77
N MET A 55 2.28 -12.94 8.21
CA MET A 55 1.46 -13.53 7.14
C MET A 55 2.13 -13.45 5.75
N GLY A 56 3.31 -12.81 5.62
CA GLY A 56 4.02 -12.64 4.35
C GLY A 56 3.66 -11.37 3.58
N CYS A 57 2.89 -10.45 4.17
CA CYS A 57 2.64 -9.12 3.62
C CYS A 57 3.91 -8.25 3.71
N SER A 58 4.04 -7.24 2.83
CA SER A 58 5.10 -6.26 2.97
C SER A 58 4.60 -5.02 3.73
N ILE A 59 5.50 -4.45 4.53
CA ILE A 59 5.24 -3.23 5.31
C ILE A 59 6.14 -2.13 4.76
N GLU A 60 5.50 -1.07 4.27
CA GLU A 60 6.13 -0.03 3.48
C GLU A 60 5.92 1.35 4.11
N ASN A 61 6.55 2.38 3.56
CA ASN A 61 6.60 3.73 4.14
C ASN A 61 5.50 4.64 3.57
N HIS A 62 4.73 5.28 4.48
CA HIS A 62 3.73 6.32 4.13
C HIS A 62 3.95 7.61 4.95
N SER A 63 5.20 7.96 5.23
CA SER A 63 5.62 9.08 6.07
C SER A 63 5.29 8.94 7.57
N VAL A 64 5.60 9.97 8.34
CA VAL A 64 5.29 10.01 9.78
C VAL A 64 3.93 10.63 10.02
N THR A 65 3.66 11.79 9.43
CA THR A 65 2.55 12.67 9.80
C THR A 65 1.47 12.80 8.74
N HIS A 66 1.67 12.18 7.58
CA HIS A 66 0.78 12.27 6.41
C HIS A 66 0.57 13.71 5.88
N ARG A 67 1.56 14.60 6.06
CA ARG A 67 1.54 15.95 5.46
C ARG A 67 1.79 15.89 3.95
N GLU A 68 1.35 16.93 3.22
CA GLU A 68 1.77 17.14 1.83
C GLU A 68 3.28 17.38 1.77
N MET A 69 4.04 16.36 1.39
CA MET A 69 5.49 16.39 1.44
C MET A 69 6.13 17.16 0.29
N ASN A 70 5.41 17.40 -0.80
CA ASN A 70 5.90 18.16 -1.96
C ASN A 70 6.17 19.64 -1.70
N VAL A 71 5.67 20.16 -0.58
CA VAL A 71 5.87 21.58 -0.15
C VAL A 71 6.81 21.72 1.05
N LEU A 72 7.31 20.60 1.57
CA LEU A 72 8.22 20.61 2.73
C LEU A 72 9.67 20.89 2.32
N PRO A 73 10.47 21.48 3.22
CA PRO A 73 11.91 21.54 3.06
C PRO A 73 12.54 20.15 2.96
N PRO A 74 13.62 19.96 2.18
CA PRO A 74 14.23 18.63 2.00
C PRO A 74 14.64 17.92 3.29
N GLU A 75 15.07 18.66 4.31
CA GLU A 75 15.41 18.11 5.62
C GLU A 75 14.20 17.53 6.36
N GLU A 76 13.03 18.18 6.27
CA GLU A 76 11.80 17.66 6.85
C GLU A 76 11.31 16.41 6.09
N ILE A 77 11.43 16.41 4.76
CA ILE A 77 11.13 15.23 3.93
C ILE A 77 11.98 14.03 4.38
N ARG A 78 13.29 14.22 4.51
CA ARG A 78 14.19 13.14 4.94
C ARG A 78 13.85 12.62 6.33
N GLU A 79 13.45 13.52 7.25
CA GLU A 79 13.06 13.12 8.60
C GLU A 79 11.76 12.31 8.62
N GLU A 80 10.74 12.71 7.85
CA GLU A 80 9.49 11.95 7.66
C GLU A 80 9.77 10.53 7.14
N ILE A 81 10.68 10.39 6.19
CA ILE A 81 11.06 9.08 5.64
C ILE A 81 11.88 8.26 6.63
N ARG A 82 12.88 8.87 7.27
CA ARG A 82 13.79 8.20 8.21
C ARG A 82 13.05 7.61 9.40
N VAL A 83 12.24 8.42 10.07
CA VAL A 83 11.52 7.99 11.29
C VAL A 83 10.50 6.89 10.97
N CYS A 84 9.78 7.01 9.87
CA CYS A 84 8.86 5.96 9.45
C CYS A 84 9.61 4.65 9.10
N THR A 85 10.73 4.75 8.38
CA THR A 85 11.59 3.60 8.06
C THR A 85 12.09 2.90 9.33
N GLU A 86 12.54 3.65 10.33
CA GLU A 86 13.00 3.10 11.60
C GLU A 86 11.88 2.34 12.33
N LYS A 87 10.69 2.96 12.44
CA LYS A 87 9.53 2.30 13.09
C LYS A 87 9.07 1.03 12.38
N VAL A 88 9.03 1.05 11.04
CA VAL A 88 8.73 -0.16 10.26
C VAL A 88 9.79 -1.24 10.51
N THR A 89 11.07 -0.86 10.52
CA THR A 89 12.17 -1.78 10.76
C THR A 89 12.15 -2.36 12.19
N GLU A 90 11.77 -1.56 13.20
CA GLU A 90 11.59 -2.05 14.57
C GLU A 90 10.51 -3.15 14.67
N ILE A 91 9.42 -3.02 13.90
CA ILE A 91 8.32 -4.00 13.90
C ILE A 91 8.71 -5.27 13.15
N THR A 92 9.33 -5.12 11.97
CA THR A 92 9.49 -6.22 11.00
C THR A 92 10.88 -6.87 11.04
N GLY A 93 11.90 -6.14 11.48
CA GLY A 93 13.31 -6.51 11.32
C GLY A 93 13.85 -6.23 9.90
N VAL A 94 13.03 -5.70 8.97
CA VAL A 94 13.41 -5.44 7.57
C VAL A 94 13.00 -4.01 7.22
N PRO A 95 13.89 -3.19 6.62
CA PRO A 95 13.53 -1.85 6.19
C PRO A 95 12.54 -1.88 5.01
N PRO A 96 11.61 -0.90 4.92
CA PRO A 96 10.75 -0.73 3.77
C PRO A 96 11.58 -0.48 2.51
N ARG A 97 11.05 -0.85 1.36
CA ARG A 97 11.68 -0.65 0.05
C ARG A 97 10.93 0.36 -0.81
N PHE A 98 9.64 0.55 -0.51
CA PHE A 98 8.76 1.41 -1.28
C PHE A 98 8.18 2.50 -0.40
N PHE A 99 7.86 3.62 -1.05
CA PHE A 99 7.24 4.78 -0.44
C PHE A 99 6.04 5.21 -1.28
N ARG A 100 4.93 5.44 -0.62
CA ARG A 100 3.80 6.13 -1.24
C ARG A 100 3.70 7.53 -0.65
N PRO A 101 3.87 8.58 -1.50
CA PRO A 101 3.70 9.95 -1.02
C PRO A 101 2.27 10.20 -0.58
N PRO A 102 2.04 10.82 0.59
CA PRO A 102 0.72 11.31 0.97
C PRO A 102 0.08 12.12 -0.16
N TYR A 103 -1.22 11.88 -0.43
CA TYR A 103 -2.00 12.51 -1.51
C TYR A 103 -1.45 12.30 -2.93
N ILE A 104 -0.44 11.45 -3.11
CA ILE A 104 0.35 11.32 -4.36
C ILE A 104 0.90 12.70 -4.82
N ALA A 105 1.15 13.60 -3.86
CA ALA A 105 1.67 14.94 -4.12
C ALA A 105 3.18 14.89 -4.39
N LEU A 106 3.57 15.20 -5.62
CA LEU A 106 4.94 15.06 -6.12
C LEU A 106 5.61 16.41 -6.34
N SER A 107 6.93 16.45 -6.17
CA SER A 107 7.80 17.55 -6.61
C SER A 107 9.20 17.02 -6.93
N PRO A 108 10.01 17.75 -7.72
CA PRO A 108 11.42 17.39 -7.92
C PRO A 108 12.18 17.27 -6.59
N ALA A 109 11.95 18.19 -5.65
CA ALA A 109 12.58 18.19 -4.34
C ALA A 109 12.24 16.92 -3.52
N LEU A 110 11.02 16.39 -3.65
CA LEU A 110 10.61 15.13 -3.02
C LEU A 110 11.40 13.94 -3.59
N PHE A 111 11.52 13.84 -4.91
CA PHE A 111 12.31 12.79 -5.56
C PHE A 111 13.78 12.84 -5.19
N ASP A 112 14.36 14.06 -5.11
CA ASP A 112 15.76 14.27 -4.74
C ASP A 112 16.02 13.96 -3.25
N ALA A 113 15.04 14.23 -2.38
CA ALA A 113 15.17 14.00 -0.94
C ALA A 113 14.98 12.54 -0.53
N VAL A 114 14.22 11.75 -1.32
CA VAL A 114 13.91 10.34 -1.05
C VAL A 114 14.67 9.45 -2.02
N ASP A 115 15.96 9.26 -1.77
CA ASP A 115 16.87 8.47 -2.61
C ASP A 115 16.98 6.98 -2.20
N SER A 116 16.44 6.61 -1.05
CA SER A 116 16.54 5.27 -0.49
C SER A 116 15.38 4.35 -0.85
N LEU A 117 14.22 4.89 -1.25
CA LEU A 117 12.98 4.16 -1.52
C LEU A 117 12.51 4.33 -2.97
N TYR A 118 11.70 3.38 -3.46
CA TYR A 118 11.03 3.46 -4.75
C TYR A 118 9.62 4.00 -4.57
N PHE A 119 9.17 4.86 -5.50
CA PHE A 119 7.87 5.52 -5.39
C PHE A 119 6.76 4.68 -6.01
N ILE A 120 5.64 4.57 -5.28
CA ILE A 120 4.42 3.87 -5.71
C ILE A 120 3.24 4.84 -5.63
N SER A 121 2.39 4.85 -6.64
CA SER A 121 1.04 5.40 -6.57
C SER A 121 0.02 4.28 -6.45
N GLY A 122 -0.50 3.79 -7.54
CA GLY A 122 -1.54 2.77 -7.62
C GLY A 122 -2.82 3.31 -8.25
N SER A 123 -3.68 2.38 -8.67
CA SER A 123 -5.02 2.70 -9.20
C SER A 123 -6.02 2.72 -8.06
N GLY A 124 -6.53 3.90 -7.72
CA GLY A 124 -7.52 4.10 -6.67
C GLY A 124 -8.95 3.82 -7.14
N CYS A 125 -9.83 3.59 -6.19
CA CYS A 125 -11.27 3.46 -6.41
C CYS A 125 -12.10 4.51 -5.63
N GLU A 126 -11.44 5.56 -5.13
CA GLU A 126 -12.03 6.61 -4.26
C GLU A 126 -12.57 6.04 -2.94
N ASP A 127 -11.92 5.03 -2.39
CA ASP A 127 -12.34 4.39 -1.15
C ASP A 127 -12.10 5.25 0.11
N TRP A 128 -11.40 6.36 -0.03
CA TRP A 128 -11.27 7.41 0.99
C TRP A 128 -12.48 8.35 1.04
N VAL A 129 -13.40 8.28 0.06
CA VAL A 129 -14.64 9.07 0.01
C VAL A 129 -15.76 8.28 0.69
N PRO A 130 -16.30 8.73 1.86
CA PRO A 130 -17.27 7.94 2.62
C PRO A 130 -18.56 7.62 1.86
N GLU A 131 -18.96 8.50 0.93
CA GLU A 131 -20.18 8.38 0.13
C GLU A 131 -20.06 7.32 -0.99
N VAL A 132 -18.85 6.87 -1.32
CA VAL A 132 -18.65 5.81 -2.33
C VAL A 132 -18.94 4.45 -1.70
N PRO A 133 -20.03 3.76 -2.11
CA PRO A 133 -20.42 2.51 -1.48
C PRO A 133 -19.52 1.33 -1.92
N ALA A 134 -19.55 0.26 -1.14
CA ALA A 134 -18.68 -0.90 -1.32
C ALA A 134 -18.76 -1.54 -2.72
N ASP A 135 -19.97 -1.66 -3.29
CA ASP A 135 -20.17 -2.22 -4.62
C ASP A 135 -19.57 -1.35 -5.74
N VAL A 136 -19.56 -0.02 -5.57
CA VAL A 136 -18.92 0.90 -6.51
C VAL A 136 -17.39 0.77 -6.41
N ARG A 137 -16.85 0.69 -5.19
CA ARG A 137 -15.41 0.43 -4.97
C ARG A 137 -14.98 -0.87 -5.65
N ALA A 138 -15.73 -1.95 -5.41
CA ALA A 138 -15.46 -3.25 -6.02
C ALA A 138 -15.51 -3.20 -7.56
N ARG A 139 -16.54 -2.61 -8.14
CA ARG A 139 -16.64 -2.46 -9.62
C ARG A 139 -15.46 -1.69 -10.21
N ARG A 140 -15.02 -0.61 -9.56
CA ARG A 140 -13.89 0.21 -10.04
C ARG A 140 -12.58 -0.59 -10.00
N VAL A 141 -12.30 -1.28 -8.89
CA VAL A 141 -11.10 -2.15 -8.78
C VAL A 141 -11.14 -3.25 -9.84
N LEU A 142 -12.25 -3.96 -9.95
CA LEU A 142 -12.41 -5.08 -10.89
C LEU A 142 -12.39 -4.63 -12.36
N GLY A 143 -12.84 -3.41 -12.64
CA GLY A 143 -12.81 -2.81 -13.98
C GLY A 143 -11.43 -2.38 -14.42
N ASN A 144 -10.55 -2.00 -13.48
CA ASN A 144 -9.18 -1.58 -13.76
C ASN A 144 -8.15 -2.72 -13.66
N ALA A 145 -8.57 -3.89 -13.16
CA ALA A 145 -7.67 -5.01 -12.91
C ALA A 145 -7.04 -5.55 -14.20
N LYS A 146 -5.71 -5.50 -14.26
CA LYS A 146 -4.88 -6.04 -15.35
C LYS A 146 -3.55 -6.56 -14.78
N ASP A 147 -2.78 -7.29 -15.59
CA ASP A 147 -1.48 -7.79 -15.16
C ASP A 147 -0.54 -6.65 -14.74
N GLY A 148 0.15 -6.86 -13.62
CA GLY A 148 1.08 -5.88 -13.06
C GLY A 148 0.42 -4.72 -12.29
N GLU A 149 -0.90 -4.73 -12.09
CA GLU A 149 -1.62 -3.63 -11.45
C GLU A 149 -1.32 -3.54 -9.95
N ILE A 150 -1.14 -2.31 -9.47
CA ILE A 150 -1.01 -1.96 -8.05
C ILE A 150 -2.29 -1.22 -7.67
N VAL A 151 -3.12 -1.85 -6.84
CA VAL A 151 -4.41 -1.30 -6.40
C VAL A 151 -4.20 -0.48 -5.13
N LEU A 152 -4.63 0.78 -5.17
CA LEU A 152 -4.61 1.69 -4.02
C LEU A 152 -5.93 1.63 -3.26
N LEU A 153 -5.86 1.18 -2.01
CA LEU A 153 -6.94 1.15 -1.03
C LEU A 153 -6.46 1.75 0.29
N HIS A 154 -7.37 1.92 1.25
CA HIS A 154 -7.06 2.45 2.57
C HIS A 154 -7.67 1.55 3.66
N ASP A 155 -6.86 1.22 4.67
CA ASP A 155 -7.31 0.55 5.89
C ASP A 155 -7.46 1.53 7.06
N MET A 156 -7.68 2.81 6.79
CA MET A 156 -7.88 3.87 7.78
C MET A 156 -9.08 3.58 8.70
N PRO A 157 -9.08 4.09 9.94
CA PRO A 157 -10.18 3.90 10.88
C PRO A 157 -11.53 4.31 10.29
N GLY A 158 -12.56 3.46 10.47
CA GLY A 158 -13.91 3.71 9.98
C GLY A 158 -14.19 3.27 8.54
N ASN A 159 -13.18 2.87 7.76
CA ASN A 159 -13.34 2.50 6.35
C ASN A 159 -13.92 1.08 6.14
N THR A 160 -15.05 0.80 6.79
CA THR A 160 -15.74 -0.51 6.72
C THR A 160 -16.22 -0.85 5.31
N ALA A 161 -16.52 0.15 4.47
CA ALA A 161 -16.95 -0.08 3.09
C ALA A 161 -15.86 -0.69 2.22
N THR A 162 -14.57 -0.41 2.50
CA THR A 162 -13.45 -1.11 1.83
C THR A 162 -13.37 -2.56 2.27
N VAL A 163 -13.54 -2.86 3.56
CA VAL A 163 -13.62 -4.25 4.05
C VAL A 163 -14.75 -5.01 3.35
N GLU A 164 -15.91 -4.39 3.21
CA GLU A 164 -17.05 -5.01 2.50
C GLU A 164 -16.77 -5.21 1.01
N ALA A 165 -16.14 -4.23 0.35
CA ALA A 165 -15.73 -4.34 -1.05
C ALA A 165 -14.76 -5.50 -1.30
N LEU A 166 -13.81 -5.73 -0.37
CA LEU A 166 -12.83 -6.82 -0.47
C LEU A 166 -13.47 -8.20 -0.51
N LYS A 167 -14.63 -8.40 0.12
CA LYS A 167 -15.39 -9.67 0.06
C LYS A 167 -15.87 -10.01 -1.36
N THR A 168 -15.98 -9.01 -2.23
CA THR A 168 -16.28 -9.19 -3.66
C THR A 168 -15.00 -9.18 -4.50
N ILE A 169 -14.09 -8.25 -4.24
CA ILE A 169 -12.86 -8.06 -5.02
C ILE A 169 -11.99 -9.32 -5.01
N ILE A 170 -11.72 -9.88 -3.83
CA ILE A 170 -10.77 -10.99 -3.71
C ILE A 170 -11.26 -12.25 -4.42
N PRO A 171 -12.49 -12.78 -4.16
CA PRO A 171 -12.97 -13.94 -4.86
C PRO A 171 -13.06 -13.75 -6.38
N GLU A 172 -13.49 -12.59 -6.83
CA GLU A 172 -13.64 -12.30 -8.25
C GLU A 172 -12.28 -12.25 -8.98
N LEU A 173 -11.26 -11.61 -8.39
CA LEU A 173 -9.90 -11.61 -8.96
C LEU A 173 -9.30 -13.02 -8.98
N LYS A 174 -9.53 -13.83 -7.93
CA LYS A 174 -9.13 -15.26 -7.92
C LYS A 174 -9.81 -16.03 -9.05
N SER A 175 -11.11 -15.83 -9.27
CA SER A 175 -11.87 -16.51 -10.33
C SER A 175 -11.38 -16.13 -11.73
N ARG A 176 -10.86 -14.89 -11.92
CA ARG A 176 -10.23 -14.41 -13.14
C ARG A 176 -8.78 -14.89 -13.31
N GLY A 177 -8.26 -15.70 -12.37
CA GLY A 177 -6.92 -16.26 -12.43
C GLY A 177 -5.79 -15.29 -12.03
N PHE A 178 -6.09 -14.25 -11.25
CA PHE A 178 -5.06 -13.38 -10.70
C PHE A 178 -4.32 -14.05 -9.55
N THR A 179 -3.00 -13.87 -9.51
CA THR A 179 -2.13 -14.18 -8.37
C THR A 179 -1.87 -12.89 -7.60
N PHE A 180 -2.12 -12.94 -6.29
CA PHE A 180 -1.89 -11.80 -5.40
C PHE A 180 -0.44 -11.78 -4.95
N CYS A 181 0.19 -10.62 -5.07
CA CYS A 181 1.58 -10.38 -4.71
C CYS A 181 1.68 -9.16 -3.80
N THR A 182 2.73 -9.11 -2.98
CA THR A 182 3.16 -7.83 -2.39
C THR A 182 3.81 -6.95 -3.46
N VAL A 183 3.97 -5.64 -3.21
CA VAL A 183 4.66 -4.73 -4.15
C VAL A 183 6.08 -5.21 -4.46
N PRO A 184 6.92 -5.62 -3.48
CA PRO A 184 8.22 -6.20 -3.80
C PRO A 184 8.14 -7.46 -4.66
N GLN A 185 7.17 -8.35 -4.39
CA GLN A 185 7.01 -9.60 -5.14
C GLN A 185 6.55 -9.37 -6.57
N ILE A 186 5.57 -8.46 -6.82
CA ILE A 186 5.05 -8.23 -8.17
C ILE A 186 6.13 -7.70 -9.11
N PHE A 187 7.00 -6.80 -8.64
CA PHE A 187 8.17 -6.36 -9.43
C PHE A 187 9.12 -7.51 -9.74
N ALA A 188 9.46 -8.32 -8.74
CA ALA A 188 10.37 -9.45 -8.91
C ALA A 188 9.82 -10.52 -9.86
N GLU A 189 8.56 -10.90 -9.70
CA GLU A 189 7.92 -11.94 -10.50
C GLU A 189 7.60 -11.49 -11.94
N CYS A 190 7.40 -10.19 -12.16
CA CYS A 190 7.26 -9.62 -13.49
C CYS A 190 8.61 -9.37 -14.17
N GLY A 191 9.74 -9.59 -13.49
CA GLY A 191 11.08 -9.36 -14.00
C GLY A 191 11.39 -7.88 -14.23
N VAL A 192 10.70 -6.98 -13.53
CA VAL A 192 10.88 -5.54 -13.65
C VAL A 192 11.67 -5.02 -12.44
N THR A 193 12.75 -4.30 -12.71
CA THR A 193 13.49 -3.59 -11.66
C THR A 193 12.97 -2.18 -11.55
N PRO A 194 12.42 -1.77 -10.38
CA PRO A 194 11.95 -0.40 -10.21
C PRO A 194 13.12 0.59 -10.31
N VAL A 195 12.86 1.77 -10.86
CA VAL A 195 13.84 2.84 -11.09
C VAL A 195 13.56 3.99 -10.15
N ARG A 196 14.61 4.57 -9.55
CA ARG A 196 14.49 5.76 -8.69
C ARG A 196 14.05 6.98 -9.49
N GLY A 197 13.34 7.89 -8.84
CA GLY A 197 12.80 9.08 -9.47
C GLY A 197 11.59 8.80 -10.41
N ARG A 198 11.05 7.58 -10.36
CA ARG A 198 9.82 7.19 -11.07
C ARG A 198 8.77 6.73 -10.08
N ILE A 199 7.49 7.00 -10.38
CA ILE A 199 6.35 6.52 -9.61
C ILE A 199 5.56 5.50 -10.43
N TYR A 200 5.09 4.42 -9.80
CA TYR A 200 4.44 3.31 -10.48
C TYR A 200 3.01 3.12 -9.97
N SER A 201 2.05 3.04 -10.89
CA SER A 201 0.70 2.53 -10.65
C SER A 201 0.51 1.11 -11.20
N ASN A 202 1.38 0.73 -12.13
CA ASN A 202 1.48 -0.62 -12.70
C ASN A 202 2.96 -0.91 -12.95
N VAL A 203 3.39 -2.16 -12.77
CA VAL A 203 4.82 -2.52 -12.92
C VAL A 203 5.34 -2.38 -14.34
N TYR A 204 4.47 -2.50 -15.35
CA TYR A 204 4.81 -2.35 -16.78
C TYR A 204 4.64 -0.93 -17.31
N GLN A 205 4.37 0.04 -16.42
CA GLN A 205 4.17 1.43 -16.82
C GLN A 205 5.42 1.96 -17.53
N GLU A 206 5.25 2.31 -18.78
CA GLU A 206 6.26 3.04 -19.54
C GLU A 206 6.32 4.51 -19.05
N SER A 207 7.49 5.08 -19.13
CA SER A 207 7.80 6.46 -18.68
C SER A 207 7.25 7.51 -19.63
#